data_1d16b1c61782624599d1b4f4d856469a
#
_entry.id   1d16b1c61782624599d1b4f4d856469a
#
_cell.length_a   1.000
_cell.length_b   1.000
_cell.length_c   1.000
_cell.angle_alpha   90.00
_cell.angle_beta   90.00
_cell.angle_gamma   90.00
#
_symmetry.space_group_name_H-M   'P 1'
#
loop_
_entity.id
_entity.type
_entity.pdbx_description
1 polymer ?
#
loop_
_entity_poly.entity_id
_entity_poly.type
_entity_poly.pdbx_seq_one_letter_code
_entity_poly.pdbx_strand_id
1 'polypeptide(L)'
;MKTKISIFSMFLSLLLSFSVFADETVKIGDVEMASDKKSAAFEQVRKKLGKWEGTMIQGLNGAVIDVSYEFALTSGGNTITETLVEDGVQMLTTYSDDDGKLVVRHYCGLGTEPVFKVDKLSSESMSIKLDKSKADLHAEHESFVTNMKWTMKSKDSITFENTVMLDGALTKNKAQLKRVY
;
A
#
# COMPACT_ATOMS: atom_id res chain seq x y z
N MET A 1 17.13 -33.28 64.53
CA MET A 1 16.71 -31.96 63.94
C MET A 1 16.46 -32.20 62.46
N LYS A 2 15.18 -32.17 61.98
CA LYS A 2 14.84 -32.37 60.59
C LYS A 2 14.38 -31.01 60.02
N THR A 3 15.19 -30.42 59.14
CA THR A 3 14.91 -29.14 58.49
C THR A 3 13.97 -29.35 57.32
N LYS A 4 12.78 -28.77 57.36
CA LYS A 4 11.84 -28.74 56.23
C LYS A 4 12.17 -27.60 55.29
N ILE A 5 12.53 -27.90 54.05
CA ILE A 5 12.69 -26.95 52.97
C ILE A 5 11.30 -26.76 52.32
N SER A 6 10.77 -25.52 52.45
CA SER A 6 9.54 -25.09 51.78
C SER A 6 9.86 -24.56 50.40
N ILE A 7 9.39 -25.24 49.36
CA ILE A 7 9.49 -24.82 47.95
C ILE A 7 8.32 -23.89 47.70
N PHE A 8 8.60 -22.57 47.59
CA PHE A 8 7.63 -21.56 47.17
C PHE A 8 7.58 -21.53 45.64
N SER A 9 6.54 -22.15 45.09
CA SER A 9 6.30 -22.15 43.65
C SER A 9 5.72 -20.81 43.23
N MET A 10 6.53 -20.00 42.55
CA MET A 10 6.16 -18.69 42.00
C MET A 10 5.52 -18.92 40.62
N PHE A 11 4.18 -18.96 40.55
CA PHE A 11 3.44 -18.95 39.31
C PHE A 11 3.56 -17.55 38.67
N LEU A 12 4.38 -17.45 37.62
CA LEU A 12 4.48 -16.27 36.76
C LEU A 12 3.32 -16.30 35.78
N SER A 13 2.23 -15.60 36.06
CA SER A 13 1.10 -15.43 35.14
C SER A 13 1.49 -14.52 34.01
N LEU A 14 1.76 -15.09 32.84
CA LEU A 14 1.98 -14.37 31.59
C LEU A 14 0.64 -13.80 31.08
N LEU A 15 0.34 -12.55 31.39
CA LEU A 15 -0.80 -11.84 30.82
C LEU A 15 -0.49 -11.52 29.35
N LEU A 16 -0.99 -12.35 28.44
CA LEU A 16 -1.05 -12.01 27.02
C LEU A 16 -2.10 -10.89 26.84
N SER A 17 -1.60 -9.67 26.71
CA SER A 17 -2.43 -8.55 26.27
C SER A 17 -2.78 -8.70 24.81
N PHE A 18 -3.96 -9.28 24.53
CA PHE A 18 -4.57 -9.18 23.21
C PHE A 18 -4.99 -7.71 23.00
N SER A 19 -4.26 -7.00 22.15
CA SER A 19 -4.74 -5.72 21.64
C SER A 19 -5.93 -6.02 20.73
N VAL A 20 -7.12 -5.88 21.26
CA VAL A 20 -8.34 -5.81 20.48
C VAL A 20 -8.25 -4.49 19.73
N PHE A 21 -7.96 -4.54 18.43
CA PHE A 21 -8.19 -3.38 17.57
C PHE A 21 -9.69 -3.15 17.56
N ALA A 22 -10.15 -2.19 18.35
CA ALA A 22 -11.51 -1.72 18.25
C ALA A 22 -11.68 -1.17 16.83
N ASP A 23 -12.66 -1.68 16.14
CA ASP A 23 -13.09 -1.21 14.83
C ASP A 23 -13.59 0.23 15.06
N GLU A 24 -12.83 1.23 14.60
CA GLU A 24 -13.19 2.64 14.78
C GLU A 24 -14.40 2.92 13.88
N THR A 25 -15.58 3.04 14.49
CA THR A 25 -16.78 3.53 13.79
C THR A 25 -16.56 5.00 13.42
N VAL A 26 -16.75 5.32 12.14
CA VAL A 26 -16.70 6.69 11.63
C VAL A 26 -18.08 7.34 11.82
N LYS A 27 -18.12 8.52 12.44
CA LYS A 27 -19.34 9.30 12.63
C LYS A 27 -19.32 10.57 11.80
N ILE A 28 -20.44 10.85 11.14
CA ILE A 28 -20.69 12.13 10.46
C ILE A 28 -21.98 12.69 11.05
N GLY A 29 -21.87 13.68 11.94
CA GLY A 29 -22.98 14.13 12.74
C GLY A 29 -23.53 12.98 13.62
N ASP A 30 -24.82 12.71 13.50
CA ASP A 30 -25.51 11.63 14.22
C ASP A 30 -25.50 10.28 13.45
N VAL A 31 -24.89 10.23 12.26
CA VAL A 31 -24.83 9.04 11.43
C VAL A 31 -23.58 8.24 11.80
N GLU A 32 -23.79 7.03 12.29
CA GLU A 32 -22.73 6.06 12.54
C GLU A 32 -22.60 5.11 11.35
N MET A 33 -21.42 5.02 10.79
CA MET A 33 -21.12 4.12 9.66
C MET A 33 -20.62 2.80 10.17
N ALA A 34 -21.25 1.70 9.74
CA ALA A 34 -20.78 0.37 10.05
C ALA A 34 -19.40 0.14 9.39
N SER A 35 -18.51 -0.47 10.14
CA SER A 35 -17.22 -0.93 9.63
C SER A 35 -17.43 -2.26 8.91
N ASP A 36 -17.34 -2.25 7.60
CA ASP A 36 -17.34 -3.46 6.80
C ASP A 36 -15.98 -4.15 6.82
N LYS A 37 -15.99 -5.48 6.87
CA LYS A 37 -14.75 -6.27 6.78
C LYS A 37 -14.06 -6.02 5.44
N LYS A 38 -12.85 -5.45 5.49
CA LYS A 38 -12.05 -5.15 4.31
C LYS A 38 -11.38 -6.40 3.72
N SER A 39 -11.10 -6.37 2.41
CA SER A 39 -10.34 -7.42 1.73
C SER A 39 -8.92 -7.51 2.25
N ALA A 40 -8.30 -8.71 2.17
CA ALA A 40 -6.90 -8.90 2.53
C ALA A 40 -5.95 -8.00 1.71
N ALA A 41 -6.33 -7.65 0.48
CA ALA A 41 -5.56 -6.74 -0.36
C ALA A 41 -5.62 -5.30 0.16
N PHE A 42 -6.79 -4.84 0.61
CA PHE A 42 -6.94 -3.53 1.25
C PHE A 42 -6.11 -3.44 2.53
N GLU A 43 -6.16 -4.47 3.39
CA GLU A 43 -5.35 -4.54 4.61
C GLU A 43 -3.83 -4.54 4.31
N GLN A 44 -3.41 -5.10 3.18
CA GLN A 44 -2.01 -5.03 2.77
C GLN A 44 -1.61 -3.59 2.36
N VAL A 45 -2.51 -2.81 1.73
CA VAL A 45 -2.29 -1.37 1.47
C VAL A 45 -2.25 -0.59 2.79
N ARG A 46 -3.16 -0.90 3.73
CA ARG A 46 -3.27 -0.25 5.04
C ARG A 46 -1.97 -0.27 5.85
N LYS A 47 -1.14 -1.30 5.72
CA LYS A 47 0.19 -1.38 6.35
C LYS A 47 1.13 -0.25 5.92
N LYS A 48 0.87 0.37 4.77
CA LYS A 48 1.69 1.45 4.21
C LYS A 48 1.27 2.85 4.69
N LEU A 49 0.20 3.00 5.47
CA LEU A 49 -0.26 4.30 5.96
C LEU A 49 0.87 5.13 6.54
N GLY A 50 0.88 6.43 6.22
CA GLY A 50 1.92 7.39 6.57
C GLY A 50 2.81 7.76 5.39
N LYS A 51 3.89 8.47 5.68
CA LYS A 51 4.78 9.08 4.68
C LYS A 51 6.05 8.25 4.47
N TRP A 52 6.47 8.18 3.21
CA TRP A 52 7.64 7.43 2.76
C TRP A 52 8.46 8.29 1.81
N GLU A 53 9.78 8.29 1.97
CA GLU A 53 10.70 9.02 1.11
C GLU A 53 11.85 8.11 0.68
N GLY A 54 12.44 8.42 -0.47
CA GLY A 54 13.57 7.67 -0.99
C GLY A 54 13.95 8.06 -2.40
N THR A 55 14.58 7.13 -3.10
CA THR A 55 15.02 7.34 -4.48
C THR A 55 14.51 6.24 -5.40
N MET A 56 14.28 6.59 -6.65
CA MET A 56 13.91 5.69 -7.74
C MET A 56 14.98 5.68 -8.82
N ILE A 57 15.32 4.49 -9.29
CA ILE A 57 16.10 4.30 -10.51
C ILE A 57 15.13 4.13 -11.67
N GLN A 58 15.20 5.03 -12.64
CA GLN A 58 14.41 4.95 -13.86
C GLN A 58 15.01 3.97 -14.85
N GLY A 59 14.21 2.99 -15.32
CA GLY A 59 14.69 1.95 -16.23
C GLY A 59 14.97 2.44 -17.64
N LEU A 60 14.41 3.59 -18.04
CA LEU A 60 14.62 4.16 -19.38
C LEU A 60 16.07 4.60 -19.61
N ASN A 61 16.66 5.26 -18.63
CA ASN A 61 17.98 5.92 -18.77
C ASN A 61 18.90 5.71 -17.58
N GLY A 62 18.46 4.99 -16.54
CA GLY A 62 19.23 4.78 -15.31
C GLY A 62 19.31 6.00 -14.38
N ALA A 63 18.55 7.08 -14.66
CA ALA A 63 18.52 8.25 -13.81
C ALA A 63 18.02 7.89 -12.41
N VAL A 64 18.58 8.55 -11.40
CA VAL A 64 18.16 8.45 -10.01
C VAL A 64 17.41 9.72 -9.66
N ILE A 65 16.14 9.58 -9.25
CA ILE A 65 15.27 10.68 -8.88
C ILE A 65 14.80 10.55 -7.43
N ASP A 66 14.49 11.68 -6.79
CA ASP A 66 13.87 11.69 -5.48
C ASP A 66 12.37 11.39 -5.59
N VAL A 67 11.86 10.61 -4.64
CA VAL A 67 10.45 10.24 -4.59
C VAL A 67 9.89 10.31 -3.17
N SER A 68 8.62 10.71 -3.06
CA SER A 68 7.87 10.65 -1.79
C SER A 68 6.47 10.16 -2.02
N TYR A 69 5.98 9.28 -1.14
CA TYR A 69 4.66 8.66 -1.21
C TYR A 69 3.98 8.80 0.14
N GLU A 70 2.75 9.29 0.15
CA GLU A 70 1.96 9.43 1.37
C GLU A 70 0.64 8.68 1.23
N PHE A 71 0.43 7.71 2.13
CA PHE A 71 -0.78 6.91 2.19
C PHE A 71 -1.67 7.39 3.33
N ALA A 72 -2.92 7.76 3.02
CA ALA A 72 -3.90 8.26 3.98
C ALA A 72 -5.26 7.59 3.81
N LEU A 73 -5.92 7.28 4.94
CA LEU A 73 -7.31 6.80 4.93
C LEU A 73 -8.27 7.95 4.63
N THR A 74 -9.28 7.66 3.83
CA THR A 74 -10.39 8.58 3.49
C THR A 74 -11.69 7.80 3.33
N SER A 75 -12.77 8.50 2.99
CA SER A 75 -14.08 7.88 2.71
C SER A 75 -14.56 6.93 3.81
N GLY A 76 -14.51 7.39 5.08
CA GLY A 76 -14.94 6.57 6.22
C GLY A 76 -14.12 5.28 6.40
N GLY A 77 -12.86 5.28 5.98
CA GLY A 77 -11.98 4.10 6.05
C GLY A 77 -12.15 3.12 4.89
N ASN A 78 -12.96 3.44 3.87
CA ASN A 78 -13.21 2.56 2.72
C ASN A 78 -12.23 2.76 1.55
N THR A 79 -11.47 3.84 1.57
CA THR A 79 -10.49 4.18 0.53
C THR A 79 -9.18 4.62 1.18
N ILE A 80 -8.07 4.21 0.60
CA ILE A 80 -6.75 4.76 0.89
C ILE A 80 -6.31 5.56 -0.33
N THR A 81 -5.90 6.80 -0.12
CA THR A 81 -5.22 7.61 -1.13
C THR A 81 -3.71 7.45 -0.98
N GLU A 82 -3.00 7.43 -2.09
CA GLU A 82 -1.55 7.53 -2.17
C GLU A 82 -1.20 8.75 -3.00
N THR A 83 -0.71 9.80 -2.36
CA THR A 83 -0.13 10.95 -3.05
C THR A 83 1.33 10.63 -3.35
N LEU A 84 1.68 10.61 -4.64
CA LEU A 84 3.04 10.34 -5.10
C LEU A 84 3.65 11.62 -5.64
N VAL A 85 4.92 11.87 -5.30
CA VAL A 85 5.72 12.91 -5.94
C VAL A 85 7.00 12.25 -6.46
N GLU A 86 7.22 12.29 -7.77
CA GLU A 86 8.38 11.73 -8.44
C GLU A 86 9.02 12.84 -9.28
N ASP A 87 10.26 13.21 -8.94
CA ASP A 87 10.98 14.35 -9.59
C ASP A 87 10.12 15.64 -9.66
N GLY A 88 9.41 15.94 -8.56
CA GLY A 88 8.53 17.11 -8.44
C GLY A 88 7.16 16.98 -9.12
N VAL A 89 6.89 15.92 -9.86
CA VAL A 89 5.57 15.64 -10.47
C VAL A 89 4.67 14.95 -9.47
N GLN A 90 3.55 15.59 -9.12
CA GLN A 90 2.56 15.00 -8.21
C GLN A 90 1.55 14.15 -8.97
N MET A 91 1.25 12.98 -8.41
CA MET A 91 0.29 12.01 -8.91
C MET A 91 -0.58 11.51 -7.76
N LEU A 92 -1.65 10.79 -8.08
CA LEU A 92 -2.56 10.20 -7.09
C LEU A 92 -2.87 8.76 -7.46
N THR A 93 -2.90 7.88 -6.45
CA THR A 93 -3.48 6.55 -6.58
C THR A 93 -4.57 6.37 -5.52
N THR A 94 -5.70 5.80 -5.89
CA THR A 94 -6.77 5.43 -4.96
C THR A 94 -6.89 3.91 -4.88
N TYR A 95 -7.04 3.42 -3.65
CA TYR A 95 -7.24 2.01 -3.32
C TYR A 95 -8.58 1.90 -2.60
N SER A 96 -9.62 1.48 -3.29
CA SER A 96 -10.97 1.33 -2.73
C SER A 96 -11.33 -0.13 -2.59
N ASP A 97 -11.90 -0.49 -1.43
CA ASP A 97 -12.49 -1.82 -1.25
C ASP A 97 -13.95 -1.77 -1.73
N ASP A 98 -14.22 -2.45 -2.83
CA ASP A 98 -15.53 -2.54 -3.45
C ASP A 98 -16.03 -3.99 -3.32
N ASP A 99 -16.95 -4.21 -2.38
CA ASP A 99 -17.55 -5.51 -2.10
C ASP A 99 -16.51 -6.62 -1.88
N GLY A 100 -15.50 -6.33 -1.05
CA GLY A 100 -14.40 -7.26 -0.73
C GLY A 100 -13.36 -7.45 -1.85
N LYS A 101 -13.37 -6.59 -2.86
CA LYS A 101 -12.39 -6.56 -3.94
C LYS A 101 -11.67 -5.24 -3.98
N LEU A 102 -10.35 -5.27 -3.97
CA LEU A 102 -9.56 -4.07 -4.13
C LEU A 102 -9.61 -3.57 -5.58
N VAL A 103 -10.09 -2.35 -5.76
CA VAL A 103 -10.04 -1.58 -7.02
C VAL A 103 -8.99 -0.49 -6.86
N VAL A 104 -8.06 -0.40 -7.80
CA VAL A 104 -6.99 0.60 -7.78
C VAL A 104 -7.07 1.44 -9.03
N ARG A 105 -7.07 2.78 -8.87
CA ARG A 105 -7.03 3.74 -9.96
C ARG A 105 -5.84 4.67 -9.75
N HIS A 106 -5.02 4.83 -10.78
CA HIS A 106 -3.86 5.70 -10.75
C HIS A 106 -4.04 6.88 -11.71
N TYR A 107 -3.89 8.09 -11.20
CA TYR A 107 -3.89 9.33 -11.97
C TYR A 107 -2.45 9.70 -12.26
N CYS A 108 -2.01 9.31 -13.45
CA CYS A 108 -0.61 9.30 -13.83
C CYS A 108 -0.13 10.69 -14.28
N GLY A 109 1.11 11.05 -13.96
CA GLY A 109 1.77 12.24 -14.50
C GLY A 109 1.95 12.23 -16.02
N LEU A 110 1.73 11.07 -16.64
CA LEU A 110 1.71 10.90 -18.12
C LEU A 110 0.34 11.24 -18.74
N GLY A 111 -0.63 11.73 -17.95
CA GLY A 111 -1.95 12.15 -18.41
C GLY A 111 -2.98 11.03 -18.60
N THR A 112 -2.68 9.80 -18.15
CA THR A 112 -3.56 8.63 -18.27
C THR A 112 -4.09 8.17 -16.91
N GLU A 113 -5.21 7.43 -16.91
CA GLU A 113 -5.87 6.92 -15.68
C GLU A 113 -6.00 5.39 -15.70
N PRO A 114 -4.92 4.62 -15.63
CA PRO A 114 -5.00 3.17 -15.62
C PRO A 114 -5.71 2.65 -14.37
N VAL A 115 -6.60 1.67 -14.59
CA VAL A 115 -7.28 0.90 -13.54
C VAL A 115 -6.59 -0.45 -13.38
N PHE A 116 -6.35 -0.85 -12.13
CA PHE A 116 -5.65 -2.09 -11.83
C PHE A 116 -6.51 -3.04 -11.02
N LYS A 117 -6.16 -4.31 -11.11
CA LYS A 117 -6.62 -5.38 -10.23
C LYS A 117 -5.43 -6.07 -9.57
N VAL A 118 -5.68 -6.70 -8.44
CA VAL A 118 -4.68 -7.51 -7.73
C VAL A 118 -4.22 -8.65 -8.63
N ASP A 119 -2.89 -8.81 -8.76
CA ASP A 119 -2.26 -9.90 -9.49
C ASP A 119 -1.73 -10.96 -8.52
N LYS A 120 -0.94 -10.54 -7.53
CA LYS A 120 -0.39 -11.41 -6.48
C LYS A 120 -0.45 -10.72 -5.13
N LEU A 121 -0.72 -11.51 -4.09
CA LEU A 121 -0.80 -11.06 -2.71
C LEU A 121 -0.09 -12.06 -1.80
N SER A 122 0.73 -11.53 -0.87
CA SER A 122 1.33 -12.29 0.22
C SER A 122 1.37 -11.43 1.49
N SER A 123 1.87 -11.98 2.59
CA SER A 123 2.04 -11.23 3.85
C SER A 123 2.98 -10.03 3.73
N GLU A 124 3.95 -10.07 2.82
CA GLU A 124 5.00 -9.05 2.67
C GLU A 124 4.89 -8.26 1.37
N SER A 125 4.18 -8.76 0.36
CA SER A 125 4.14 -8.14 -0.95
C SER A 125 2.76 -8.16 -1.58
N MET A 126 2.49 -7.13 -2.37
CA MET A 126 1.34 -7.06 -3.26
C MET A 126 1.80 -6.56 -4.63
N SER A 127 1.33 -7.20 -5.68
CA SER A 127 1.40 -6.68 -7.04
C SER A 127 0.01 -6.49 -7.62
N ILE A 128 -0.12 -5.43 -8.41
CA ILE A 128 -1.31 -5.12 -9.19
C ILE A 128 -0.92 -5.03 -10.66
N LYS A 129 -1.85 -5.39 -11.54
CA LYS A 129 -1.68 -5.28 -13.00
C LYS A 129 -2.85 -4.58 -13.62
N LEU A 130 -2.61 -3.95 -14.75
CA LEU A 130 -3.63 -3.28 -15.55
C LEU A 130 -4.84 -4.18 -15.77
N ASP A 131 -6.03 -3.67 -15.45
CA ASP A 131 -7.29 -4.33 -15.79
C ASP A 131 -7.74 -3.89 -17.18
N LYS A 132 -7.33 -4.65 -18.17
CA LYS A 132 -7.63 -4.38 -19.59
C LYS A 132 -9.13 -4.29 -19.92
N SER A 133 -10.00 -4.83 -19.05
CA SER A 133 -11.45 -4.73 -19.24
C SER A 133 -12.02 -3.36 -18.84
N LYS A 134 -11.23 -2.54 -18.13
CA LYS A 134 -11.63 -1.23 -17.62
C LYS A 134 -10.75 -0.08 -18.14
N ALA A 135 -9.77 -0.38 -18.99
CA ALA A 135 -8.81 0.57 -19.52
C ALA A 135 -9.00 0.72 -21.03
N ASP A 136 -9.33 1.92 -21.46
CA ASP A 136 -9.27 2.34 -22.86
C ASP A 136 -7.93 3.05 -23.08
N LEU A 137 -6.85 2.26 -23.15
CA LEU A 137 -5.47 2.74 -23.25
C LEU A 137 -4.80 2.16 -24.50
N HIS A 138 -4.18 3.02 -25.27
CA HIS A 138 -3.60 2.72 -26.57
C HIS A 138 -2.07 2.83 -26.53
N ALA A 139 -1.38 1.69 -26.51
CA ALA A 139 0.07 1.61 -26.38
C ALA A 139 0.86 2.29 -27.51
N GLU A 140 0.22 2.48 -28.68
CA GLU A 140 0.85 3.09 -29.85
C GLU A 140 1.04 4.61 -29.72
N HIS A 141 0.26 5.28 -28.87
CA HIS A 141 0.30 6.74 -28.73
C HIS A 141 0.05 7.24 -27.30
N GLU A 142 -0.05 6.33 -26.32
CA GLU A 142 -0.21 6.68 -24.92
C GLU A 142 0.85 6.02 -24.07
N SER A 143 1.27 6.74 -23.03
CA SER A 143 2.19 6.22 -22.01
C SER A 143 1.43 6.02 -20.69
N PHE A 144 1.57 4.85 -20.08
CA PHE A 144 0.84 4.49 -18.86
C PHE A 144 1.53 3.39 -18.06
N VAL A 145 1.23 3.34 -16.78
CA VAL A 145 1.69 2.26 -15.89
C VAL A 145 0.90 0.97 -16.18
N THR A 146 1.61 -0.14 -16.34
CA THR A 146 1.01 -1.45 -16.61
C THR A 146 0.98 -2.40 -15.42
N ASN A 147 1.91 -2.20 -14.47
CA ASN A 147 2.07 -3.02 -13.28
C ASN A 147 2.74 -2.21 -12.16
N MET A 148 2.34 -2.48 -10.92
CA MET A 148 3.01 -1.96 -9.72
C MET A 148 3.20 -3.10 -8.72
N LYS A 149 4.30 -3.04 -7.95
CA LYS A 149 4.58 -4.00 -6.89
C LYS A 149 5.22 -3.32 -5.70
N TRP A 150 4.71 -3.58 -4.52
CA TRP A 150 5.27 -3.19 -3.24
C TRP A 150 5.74 -4.42 -2.48
N THR A 151 6.93 -4.33 -1.88
CA THR A 151 7.48 -5.36 -1.00
C THR A 151 7.93 -4.69 0.30
N MET A 152 7.25 -5.00 1.40
CA MET A 152 7.65 -4.58 2.74
C MET A 152 8.90 -5.36 3.14
N LYS A 153 10.03 -4.68 3.31
CA LYS A 153 11.28 -5.27 3.81
C LYS A 153 11.31 -5.27 5.34
N SER A 154 10.68 -4.26 5.93
CA SER A 154 10.43 -4.12 7.36
C SER A 154 9.24 -3.17 7.56
N LYS A 155 8.85 -2.87 8.81
CA LYS A 155 7.83 -1.87 9.10
C LYS A 155 8.18 -0.46 8.58
N ASP A 156 9.48 -0.19 8.33
CA ASP A 156 10.01 1.13 7.96
C ASP A 156 10.76 1.13 6.63
N SER A 157 10.67 0.04 5.84
CA SER A 157 11.35 -0.05 4.55
C SER A 157 10.49 -0.78 3.52
N ILE A 158 10.31 -0.14 2.36
CA ILE A 158 9.56 -0.67 1.21
C ILE A 158 10.46 -0.63 -0.03
N THR A 159 10.41 -1.70 -0.84
CA THR A 159 10.80 -1.66 -2.25
C THR A 159 9.53 -1.49 -3.07
N PHE A 160 9.52 -0.49 -3.95
CA PHE A 160 8.49 -0.28 -4.95
C PHE A 160 9.06 -0.52 -6.35
N GLU A 161 8.32 -1.22 -7.19
CA GLU A 161 8.67 -1.51 -8.59
C GLU A 161 7.45 -1.23 -9.45
N ASN A 162 7.61 -0.52 -10.56
CA ASN A 162 6.58 -0.38 -11.56
C ASN A 162 7.08 -0.75 -12.96
N THR A 163 6.15 -1.06 -13.86
CA THR A 163 6.41 -1.22 -15.27
C THR A 163 5.55 -0.22 -16.02
N VAL A 164 6.16 0.57 -16.87
CA VAL A 164 5.53 1.65 -17.63
C VAL A 164 5.63 1.34 -19.11
N MET A 165 4.54 1.51 -19.83
CA MET A 165 4.51 1.59 -21.28
C MET A 165 4.88 3.00 -21.68
N LEU A 166 5.96 3.18 -22.42
CA LEU A 166 6.43 4.46 -22.95
C LEU A 166 6.65 4.29 -24.46
N ASP A 167 5.87 4.99 -25.28
CA ASP A 167 5.98 4.97 -26.75
C ASP A 167 6.11 3.55 -27.33
N GLY A 168 5.24 2.64 -26.88
CA GLY A 168 5.21 1.25 -27.34
C GLY A 168 6.25 0.32 -26.70
N ALA A 169 7.14 0.81 -25.83
CA ALA A 169 8.15 0.01 -25.14
C ALA A 169 7.89 -0.09 -23.64
N LEU A 170 8.16 -1.25 -23.04
CA LEU A 170 8.05 -1.46 -21.60
C LEU A 170 9.38 -1.10 -20.91
N THR A 171 9.30 -0.24 -19.92
CA THR A 171 10.41 0.09 -19.02
C THR A 171 10.06 -0.22 -17.57
N LYS A 172 11.06 -0.50 -16.73
CA LYS A 172 10.87 -0.84 -15.32
C LYS A 172 11.61 0.12 -14.43
N ASN A 173 10.91 0.71 -13.47
CA ASN A 173 11.50 1.56 -12.45
C ASN A 173 11.52 0.82 -11.12
N LYS A 174 12.46 1.22 -10.24
CA LYS A 174 12.60 0.63 -8.91
C LYS A 174 12.98 1.68 -7.89
N ALA A 175 12.17 1.80 -6.84
CA ALA A 175 12.41 2.69 -5.70
C ALA A 175 12.73 1.92 -4.42
N GLN A 176 13.52 2.55 -3.57
CA GLN A 176 13.78 2.17 -2.19
C GLN A 176 13.27 3.28 -1.29
N LEU A 177 12.32 2.95 -0.43
CA LEU A 177 11.62 3.91 0.41
C LEU A 177 11.82 3.60 1.88
N LYS A 178 11.93 4.65 2.69
CA LYS A 178 11.94 4.59 4.14
C LYS A 178 10.79 5.42 4.70
N ARG A 179 10.21 4.94 5.80
CA ARG A 179 9.15 5.66 6.50
C ARG A 179 9.70 6.93 7.13
N VAL A 180 8.95 8.02 7.03
CA VAL A 180 9.21 9.31 7.70
C VAL A 180 8.24 9.44 8.87
N TYR A 181 8.73 9.87 10.03
CA TYR A 181 7.97 10.07 11.27
C TYR A 181 7.83 11.53 11.62
#